data_d8be63d5dd1e15f9065a42bb87da7725
#
_entry.id   d8be63d5dd1e15f9065a42bb87da7725
#
_cell.length_a   1.000
_cell.length_b   1.000
_cell.length_c   1.000
_cell.angle_alpha   90.00
_cell.angle_beta   90.00
_cell.angle_gamma   90.00
#
_symmetry.space_group_name_H-M   'P 1'
#
loop_
_entity.id
_entity.type
_entity.pdbx_description
1 polymer ?
#
loop_
_entity_poly.entity_id
_entity_poly.type
_entity_poly.pdbx_seq_one_letter_code
_entity_poly.pdbx_strand_id
1 'polypeptide(L)'
;MSLLGRLEDLSLPDIIQIVFLSRRTGVLEIVDGDGRSTILFHNGLIIDASSPEEPELGSLLRERANVDRKSHAEVERMIEEGAPLGTALLELGVIQQDELARLVRERITRIVTPLLASREGEFNFILSDSASQFELEYDPDSVFREGGVSPQQVLGAPEGEKLKPLSGLEETMRAGKALLGAHRRAAAAAPPRLEIPLRPLPERTE
;
A
#
# COMPACT_ATOMS: atom_id res chain seq x y z
N MET A 1 12.38 -7.05 -2.69
CA MET A 1 11.73 -8.27 -3.23
C MET A 1 10.27 -7.93 -3.47
N SER A 2 9.69 -8.33 -4.59
CA SER A 2 8.26 -8.13 -4.89
C SER A 2 7.56 -9.48 -5.04
N LEU A 3 6.28 -9.55 -4.70
CA LEU A 3 5.39 -10.67 -4.96
C LEU A 3 4.39 -10.19 -6.03
N LEU A 4 4.44 -10.79 -7.19
CA LEU A 4 3.60 -10.45 -8.33
C LEU A 4 2.74 -11.67 -8.70
N GLY A 5 1.48 -11.43 -9.03
CA GLY A 5 0.55 -12.48 -9.41
C GLY A 5 -0.77 -11.93 -9.96
N ARG A 6 -1.74 -12.84 -10.12
CA ARG A 6 -3.09 -12.51 -10.59
C ARG A 6 -4.11 -12.80 -9.49
N LEU A 7 -5.17 -11.98 -9.44
CA LEU A 7 -6.24 -12.15 -8.45
C LEU A 7 -7.06 -13.43 -8.66
N GLU A 8 -7.03 -14.00 -9.86
CA GLU A 8 -7.63 -15.31 -10.17
C GLU A 8 -6.90 -16.46 -9.46
N ASP A 9 -5.59 -16.33 -9.24
CA ASP A 9 -4.76 -17.36 -8.60
C ASP A 9 -4.70 -17.21 -7.08
N LEU A 10 -4.75 -15.95 -6.59
CA LEU A 10 -4.70 -15.62 -5.17
C LEU A 10 -5.59 -14.43 -4.88
N SER A 11 -6.64 -14.64 -4.09
CA SER A 11 -7.62 -13.60 -3.81
C SER A 11 -7.04 -12.45 -2.97
N LEU A 12 -7.57 -11.24 -3.14
CA LEU A 12 -7.13 -10.08 -2.35
C LEU A 12 -7.26 -10.29 -0.83
N PRO A 13 -8.34 -10.89 -0.29
CA PRO A 13 -8.40 -11.24 1.13
C PRO A 13 -7.25 -12.12 1.60
N ASP A 14 -6.84 -13.12 0.80
CA ASP A 14 -5.73 -14.01 1.15
C ASP A 14 -4.39 -13.27 1.15
N ILE A 15 -4.17 -12.39 0.17
CA ILE A 15 -2.96 -11.55 0.09
C ILE A 15 -2.86 -10.67 1.34
N ILE A 16 -3.93 -9.96 1.68
CA ILE A 16 -3.99 -9.09 2.86
C ILE A 16 -3.71 -9.89 4.14
N GLN A 17 -4.29 -11.09 4.26
CA GLN A 17 -4.07 -11.96 5.40
C GLN A 17 -2.62 -12.46 5.49
N ILE A 18 -2.01 -12.82 4.37
CA ILE A 18 -0.59 -13.22 4.32
C ILE A 18 0.32 -12.07 4.77
N VAL A 19 0.06 -10.85 4.29
CA VAL A 19 0.81 -9.65 4.66
C VAL A 19 0.68 -9.38 6.17
N PHE A 20 -0.55 -9.47 6.70
CA PHE A 20 -0.85 -9.30 8.12
C PHE A 20 -0.12 -10.32 9.00
N LEU A 21 -0.28 -11.62 8.71
CA LEU A 21 0.33 -12.70 9.50
C LEU A 21 1.86 -12.68 9.45
N SER A 22 2.42 -12.28 8.31
CA SER A 22 3.87 -12.16 8.14
C SER A 22 4.43 -10.83 8.62
N ARG A 23 3.59 -9.92 9.13
CA ARG A 23 3.95 -8.57 9.62
C ARG A 23 4.84 -7.81 8.64
N ARG A 24 4.43 -7.81 7.35
CA ARG A 24 5.22 -7.16 6.32
C ARG A 24 4.88 -5.67 6.22
N THR A 25 5.91 -4.90 5.88
CA THR A 25 5.79 -3.50 5.48
C THR A 25 5.98 -3.43 3.96
N GLY A 26 5.16 -2.64 3.26
CA GLY A 26 5.23 -2.53 1.81
C GLY A 26 3.98 -1.93 1.20
N VAL A 27 3.98 -1.89 -0.13
CA VAL A 27 2.87 -1.41 -0.96
C VAL A 27 2.31 -2.57 -1.75
N LEU A 28 1.01 -2.78 -1.65
CA LEU A 28 0.26 -3.67 -2.52
C LEU A 28 -0.39 -2.82 -3.61
N GLU A 29 0.07 -2.96 -4.82
CA GLU A 29 -0.55 -2.40 -6.02
C GLU A 29 -1.52 -3.41 -6.61
N ILE A 30 -2.68 -2.95 -7.03
CA ILE A 30 -3.72 -3.73 -7.70
C ILE A 30 -4.06 -3.00 -8.98
N VAL A 31 -4.02 -3.72 -10.09
CA VAL A 31 -4.40 -3.21 -11.41
C VAL A 31 -5.53 -4.07 -11.94
N ASP A 32 -6.70 -3.47 -12.07
CA ASP A 32 -7.90 -4.09 -12.63
C ASP A 32 -8.47 -3.23 -13.76
N GLY A 33 -9.68 -3.55 -14.25
CA GLY A 33 -10.33 -2.81 -15.32
C GLY A 33 -10.63 -1.35 -14.98
N ASP A 34 -10.75 -1.02 -13.69
CA ASP A 34 -11.12 0.32 -13.19
C ASP A 34 -9.89 1.20 -12.92
N GLY A 35 -8.69 0.62 -12.95
CA GLY A 35 -7.45 1.37 -12.82
C GLY A 35 -6.43 0.78 -11.88
N ARG A 36 -5.63 1.66 -11.26
CA ARG A 36 -4.61 1.25 -10.30
C ARG A 36 -5.00 1.73 -8.90
N SER A 37 -5.14 0.77 -7.99
CA SER A 37 -5.34 1.01 -6.56
C SER A 37 -4.11 0.58 -5.77
N THR A 38 -3.86 1.22 -4.62
CA THR A 38 -2.76 0.84 -3.73
C THR A 38 -3.24 0.68 -2.30
N ILE A 39 -2.62 -0.24 -1.57
CA ILE A 39 -2.81 -0.44 -0.14
C ILE A 39 -1.44 -0.45 0.52
N LEU A 40 -1.23 0.45 1.47
CA LEU A 40 0.03 0.57 2.20
C LEU A 40 -0.05 -0.18 3.51
N PHE A 41 0.99 -0.96 3.77
CA PHE A 41 1.11 -1.78 4.99
C PHE A 41 2.33 -1.37 5.81
N HIS A 42 2.14 -1.30 7.12
CA HIS A 42 3.21 -1.20 8.11
C HIS A 42 3.04 -2.29 9.16
N ASN A 43 4.04 -3.15 9.32
CA ASN A 43 3.99 -4.30 10.25
C ASN A 43 2.73 -5.18 10.08
N GLY A 44 2.22 -5.30 8.84
CA GLY A 44 1.02 -6.04 8.52
C GLY A 44 -0.30 -5.27 8.69
N LEU A 45 -0.28 -4.11 9.33
CA LEU A 45 -1.44 -3.23 9.48
C LEU A 45 -1.59 -2.32 8.27
N ILE A 46 -2.83 -2.01 7.89
CA ILE A 46 -3.10 -1.07 6.80
C ILE A 46 -2.97 0.35 7.34
N ILE A 47 -2.09 1.13 6.74
CA ILE A 47 -1.86 2.52 7.13
C ILE A 47 -2.45 3.52 6.15
N ASP A 48 -2.60 3.18 4.88
CA ASP A 48 -3.31 3.99 3.89
C ASP A 48 -3.79 3.13 2.73
N ALA A 49 -4.69 3.68 1.93
CA ALA A 49 -5.11 3.11 0.66
C ALA A 49 -5.45 4.25 -0.32
N SER A 50 -5.26 4.02 -1.61
CA SER A 50 -5.66 4.96 -2.66
C SER A 50 -6.30 4.24 -3.84
N SER A 51 -7.25 4.90 -4.48
CA SER A 51 -7.86 4.47 -5.72
C SER A 51 -8.20 5.68 -6.59
N PRO A 52 -8.34 5.53 -7.92
CA PRO A 52 -8.71 6.64 -8.80
C PRO A 52 -10.08 7.25 -8.50
N GLU A 53 -10.97 6.50 -7.89
CA GLU A 53 -12.35 6.90 -7.61
C GLU A 53 -12.52 7.70 -6.31
N GLU A 54 -11.56 7.58 -5.39
CA GLU A 54 -11.62 8.22 -4.08
C GLU A 54 -10.66 9.41 -3.99
N PRO A 55 -11.09 10.53 -3.40
CA PRO A 55 -10.24 11.70 -3.24
C PRO A 55 -9.03 11.40 -2.35
N GLU A 56 -7.94 12.09 -2.60
CA GLU A 56 -6.75 12.02 -1.78
C GLU A 56 -7.03 12.47 -0.34
N LEU A 57 -6.34 11.86 0.63
CA LEU A 57 -6.52 12.17 2.04
C LEU A 57 -6.25 13.65 2.34
N GLY A 58 -5.20 14.22 1.73
CA GLY A 58 -4.87 15.64 1.90
C GLY A 58 -5.99 16.56 1.46
N SER A 59 -6.72 16.24 0.38
CA SER A 59 -7.89 17.00 -0.07
C SER A 59 -9.04 16.91 0.94
N LEU A 60 -9.31 15.72 1.46
CA LEU A 60 -10.35 15.50 2.49
C LEU A 60 -10.01 16.24 3.79
N LEU A 61 -8.75 16.26 4.17
CA LEU A 61 -8.29 16.99 5.37
C LEU A 61 -8.47 18.50 5.20
N ARG A 62 -8.11 19.06 4.05
CA ARG A 62 -8.31 20.50 3.76
C ARG A 62 -9.79 20.88 3.72
N GLU A 63 -10.65 20.03 3.19
CA GLU A 63 -12.09 20.28 3.15
C GLU A 63 -12.72 20.25 4.56
N ARG A 64 -12.28 19.31 5.41
CA ARG A 64 -12.81 19.15 6.77
C ARG A 64 -12.20 20.09 7.80
N ALA A 65 -10.94 20.45 7.62
CA ALA A 65 -10.26 21.35 8.52
C ALA A 65 -10.86 22.74 8.44
N ASN A 66 -11.65 23.10 9.44
CA ASN A 66 -12.15 24.48 9.60
C ASN A 66 -11.03 25.35 10.20
N VAL A 67 -10.02 25.64 9.38
CA VAL A 67 -8.81 26.35 9.79
C VAL A 67 -9.08 27.86 9.76
N ASP A 68 -8.92 28.52 10.88
CA ASP A 68 -8.94 29.97 10.93
C ASP A 68 -7.70 30.56 10.21
N ARG A 69 -7.75 31.86 9.90
CA ARG A 69 -6.68 32.53 9.15
C ARG A 69 -5.30 32.47 9.84
N LYS A 70 -5.26 32.40 11.16
CA LYS A 70 -4.01 32.37 11.94
C LYS A 70 -3.43 30.95 11.92
N SER A 71 -4.26 29.95 12.18
CA SER A 71 -3.87 28.54 12.14
C SER A 71 -3.47 28.09 10.73
N HIS A 72 -4.07 28.68 9.68
CA HIS A 72 -3.71 28.39 8.30
C HIS A 72 -2.23 28.71 8.00
N ALA A 73 -1.76 29.90 8.41
CA ALA A 73 -0.37 30.29 8.19
C ALA A 73 0.61 29.38 8.94
N GLU A 74 0.22 28.89 10.11
CA GLU A 74 1.05 27.98 10.90
C GLU A 74 1.06 26.56 10.30
N VAL A 75 -0.08 26.07 9.81
CA VAL A 75 -0.15 24.80 9.06
C VAL A 75 0.76 24.85 7.83
N GLU A 76 0.67 25.90 7.01
CA GLU A 76 1.52 26.04 5.82
C GLU A 76 3.01 26.08 6.19
N ARG A 77 3.39 26.78 7.26
CA ARG A 77 4.77 26.81 7.75
C ARG A 77 5.26 25.39 8.11
N MET A 78 4.46 24.64 8.84
CA MET A 78 4.82 23.25 9.24
C MET A 78 4.96 22.34 8.02
N ILE A 79 4.10 22.48 7.01
CA ILE A 79 4.21 21.72 5.75
C ILE A 79 5.49 22.09 5.00
N GLU A 80 5.84 23.37 4.92
CA GLU A 80 7.10 23.85 4.33
C GLU A 80 8.34 23.31 5.05
N GLU A 81 8.24 23.06 6.37
CA GLU A 81 9.26 22.41 7.19
C GLU A 81 9.28 20.88 7.03
N GLY A 82 8.36 20.30 6.23
CA GLY A 82 8.28 18.89 5.92
C GLY A 82 7.34 18.07 6.81
N ALA A 83 6.50 18.71 7.62
CA ALA A 83 5.50 17.99 8.40
C ALA A 83 4.34 17.53 7.50
N PRO A 84 3.83 16.28 7.67
CA PRO A 84 2.61 15.85 7.00
C PRO A 84 1.41 16.71 7.43
N LEU A 85 0.48 17.01 6.50
CA LEU A 85 -0.68 17.87 6.75
C LEU A 85 -1.51 17.41 7.97
N GLY A 86 -1.82 16.12 8.06
CA GLY A 86 -2.59 15.58 9.18
C GLY A 86 -1.87 15.71 10.51
N THR A 87 -0.53 15.57 10.52
CA THR A 87 0.28 15.80 11.73
C THR A 87 0.24 17.26 12.14
N ALA A 88 0.41 18.20 11.20
CA ALA A 88 0.31 19.63 11.47
C ALA A 88 -1.06 20.03 12.04
N LEU A 89 -2.15 19.49 11.47
CA LEU A 89 -3.51 19.74 11.96
C LEU A 89 -3.76 19.18 13.37
N LEU A 90 -3.17 18.03 13.70
CA LEU A 90 -3.23 17.44 15.05
C LEU A 90 -2.48 18.30 16.07
N GLU A 91 -1.24 18.69 15.78
CA GLU A 91 -0.38 19.46 16.68
C GLU A 91 -0.98 20.83 17.00
N LEU A 92 -1.65 21.44 16.04
CA LEU A 92 -2.34 22.72 16.22
C LEU A 92 -3.75 22.57 16.82
N GLY A 93 -4.19 21.33 17.09
CA GLY A 93 -5.51 21.05 17.66
C GLY A 93 -6.68 21.38 16.74
N VAL A 94 -6.43 21.56 15.44
CA VAL A 94 -7.45 21.83 14.41
C VAL A 94 -8.33 20.60 14.19
N ILE A 95 -7.72 19.40 14.22
CA ILE A 95 -8.42 18.12 14.18
C ILE A 95 -8.03 17.30 15.41
N GLN A 96 -8.96 16.51 15.94
CA GLN A 96 -8.68 15.61 17.05
C GLN A 96 -8.17 14.27 16.53
N GLN A 97 -7.33 13.58 17.32
CA GLN A 97 -6.74 12.28 16.97
C GLN A 97 -7.81 11.26 16.58
N ASP A 98 -8.89 11.13 17.36
CA ASP A 98 -9.98 10.18 17.09
C ASP A 98 -10.74 10.50 15.78
N GLU A 99 -10.84 11.78 15.45
CA GLU A 99 -11.48 12.24 14.23
C GLU A 99 -10.61 11.90 13.00
N LEU A 100 -9.32 12.17 13.08
CA LEU A 100 -8.38 11.81 12.01
C LEU A 100 -8.32 10.28 11.85
N ALA A 101 -8.22 9.53 12.94
CA ALA A 101 -8.23 8.06 12.91
C ALA A 101 -9.51 7.50 12.27
N ARG A 102 -10.66 8.10 12.57
CA ARG A 102 -11.93 7.73 11.96
C ARG A 102 -11.95 8.01 10.46
N LEU A 103 -11.53 9.22 10.07
CA LEU A 103 -11.48 9.62 8.66
C LEU A 103 -10.60 8.68 7.82
N VAL A 104 -9.40 8.37 8.31
CA VAL A 104 -8.48 7.43 7.65
C VAL A 104 -9.08 6.04 7.56
N ARG A 105 -9.66 5.52 8.64
CA ARG A 105 -10.30 4.20 8.67
C ARG A 105 -11.48 4.12 7.70
N GLU A 106 -12.34 5.13 7.68
CA GLU A 106 -13.47 5.21 6.75
C GLU A 106 -13.00 5.21 5.29
N ARG A 107 -11.91 5.97 4.99
CA ARG A 107 -11.33 6.03 3.66
C ARG A 107 -10.75 4.67 3.25
N ILE A 108 -9.91 4.05 4.11
CA ILE A 108 -9.37 2.71 3.86
C ILE A 108 -10.49 1.70 3.59
N THR A 109 -11.55 1.70 4.42
CA THR A 109 -12.68 0.78 4.26
C THR A 109 -13.39 1.02 2.93
N ARG A 110 -13.62 2.27 2.54
CA ARG A 110 -14.28 2.65 1.30
C ARG A 110 -13.52 2.20 0.06
N ILE A 111 -12.19 2.26 0.11
CA ILE A 111 -11.33 1.83 -0.99
C ILE A 111 -11.17 0.31 -1.01
N VAL A 112 -10.87 -0.30 0.14
CA VAL A 112 -10.52 -1.73 0.18
C VAL A 112 -11.73 -2.63 0.01
N THR A 113 -12.91 -2.27 0.57
CA THR A 113 -14.10 -3.12 0.52
C THR A 113 -14.54 -3.47 -0.91
N PRO A 114 -14.64 -2.54 -1.87
CA PRO A 114 -14.93 -2.90 -3.26
C PRO A 114 -13.87 -3.81 -3.87
N LEU A 115 -12.60 -3.55 -3.61
CA LEU A 115 -11.48 -4.34 -4.14
C LEU A 115 -11.51 -5.81 -3.66
N LEU A 116 -12.08 -6.09 -2.47
CA LEU A 116 -12.22 -7.47 -1.98
C LEU A 116 -13.13 -8.33 -2.86
N ALA A 117 -14.01 -7.70 -3.64
CA ALA A 117 -14.90 -8.39 -4.57
C ALA A 117 -14.25 -8.64 -5.95
N SER A 118 -13.14 -7.98 -6.25
CA SER A 118 -12.43 -8.15 -7.52
C SER A 118 -11.89 -9.58 -7.63
N ARG A 119 -12.19 -10.20 -8.77
CA ARG A 119 -11.79 -11.58 -9.09
C ARG A 119 -10.76 -11.64 -10.21
N GLU A 120 -10.59 -10.53 -10.93
CA GLU A 120 -9.71 -10.40 -12.08
C GLU A 120 -8.78 -9.23 -11.86
N GLY A 121 -7.56 -9.32 -12.38
CA GLY A 121 -6.56 -8.27 -12.26
C GLY A 121 -5.20 -8.78 -11.82
N GLU A 122 -4.23 -7.89 -11.85
CA GLU A 122 -2.87 -8.17 -11.44
C GLU A 122 -2.57 -7.49 -10.12
N PHE A 123 -1.77 -8.14 -9.28
CA PHE A 123 -1.27 -7.54 -8.06
C PHE A 123 0.25 -7.58 -8.01
N ASN A 124 0.83 -6.58 -7.35
CA ASN A 124 2.25 -6.50 -7.08
C ASN A 124 2.47 -6.00 -5.65
N PHE A 125 3.01 -6.85 -4.78
CA PHE A 125 3.39 -6.44 -3.43
C PHE A 125 4.88 -6.13 -3.39
N ILE A 126 5.20 -4.86 -3.18
CA ILE A 126 6.55 -4.32 -3.11
C ILE A 126 6.92 -4.18 -1.63
N LEU A 127 7.87 -5.01 -1.17
CA LEU A 127 8.38 -4.92 0.19
C LEU A 127 9.16 -3.61 0.39
N SER A 128 8.94 -2.99 1.54
CA SER A 128 9.70 -1.85 2.04
C SER A 128 10.32 -2.18 3.40
N ASP A 129 11.43 -1.57 3.72
CA ASP A 129 12.10 -1.75 5.00
C ASP A 129 11.50 -0.84 6.09
N SER A 130 10.81 0.22 5.70
CA SER A 130 10.22 1.22 6.61
C SER A 130 8.98 1.90 6.01
N ALA A 131 8.05 2.29 6.87
CA ALA A 131 6.92 3.14 6.50
C ALA A 131 7.34 4.58 6.14
N SER A 132 8.50 5.03 6.60
CA SER A 132 9.04 6.36 6.28
C SER A 132 9.40 6.57 4.80
N GLN A 133 9.38 5.50 4.00
CA GLN A 133 9.53 5.61 2.55
C GLN A 133 8.22 5.98 1.83
N PHE A 134 7.11 6.02 2.56
CA PHE A 134 5.81 6.39 2.00
C PHE A 134 5.52 7.87 2.28
N GLU A 135 5.04 8.57 1.28
CA GLU A 135 4.52 9.93 1.42
C GLU A 135 3.13 9.86 2.04
N LEU A 136 3.07 9.91 3.38
CA LEU A 136 1.84 9.88 4.15
C LEU A 136 1.45 11.28 4.58
N GLU A 137 0.14 11.56 4.59
CA GLU A 137 -0.41 12.82 5.08
C GLU A 137 -0.47 12.89 6.62
N TYR A 138 -0.01 11.86 7.32
CA TYR A 138 0.01 11.78 8.78
C TYR A 138 1.02 10.73 9.26
N ASP A 139 1.39 10.81 10.53
CA ASP A 139 2.19 9.79 11.19
C ASP A 139 1.26 8.69 11.77
N PRO A 140 1.33 7.42 11.29
CA PRO A 140 0.47 6.33 11.75
C PRO A 140 0.54 6.08 13.26
N ASP A 141 1.72 6.20 13.87
CA ASP A 141 1.92 5.95 15.29
C ASP A 141 1.30 7.05 16.16
N SER A 142 1.19 8.27 15.65
CA SER A 142 0.50 9.38 16.34
C SER A 142 -1.03 9.28 16.23
N VAL A 143 -1.55 8.62 15.19
CA VAL A 143 -2.99 8.52 14.92
C VAL A 143 -3.59 7.25 15.47
N PHE A 144 -2.94 6.09 15.29
CA PHE A 144 -3.44 4.80 15.69
C PHE A 144 -2.65 4.22 16.87
N ARG A 145 -3.36 3.68 17.87
CA ARG A 145 -2.72 3.03 19.03
C ARG A 145 -1.86 1.81 18.66
N GLU A 146 -2.21 1.13 17.57
CA GLU A 146 -1.52 -0.06 17.06
C GLU A 146 -0.69 0.23 15.80
N GLY A 147 -0.57 1.51 15.41
CA GLY A 147 0.18 1.93 14.22
C GLY A 147 -0.53 1.70 12.89
N GLY A 148 -1.85 1.40 12.90
CA GLY A 148 -2.63 1.20 11.68
C GLY A 148 -3.98 0.54 11.91
N VAL A 149 -4.66 0.20 10.81
CA VAL A 149 -5.96 -0.49 10.79
C VAL A 149 -5.74 -1.98 10.62
N SER A 150 -6.31 -2.78 11.52
CA SER A 150 -6.25 -4.24 11.39
C SER A 150 -7.05 -4.68 10.14
N PRO A 151 -6.50 -5.57 9.29
CA PRO A 151 -7.23 -6.15 8.18
C PRO A 151 -8.57 -6.79 8.58
N GLN A 152 -8.68 -7.31 9.79
CA GLN A 152 -9.93 -7.90 10.30
C GLN A 152 -11.07 -6.88 10.36
N GLN A 153 -10.77 -5.62 10.69
CA GLN A 153 -11.76 -4.53 10.71
C GLN A 153 -12.28 -4.20 9.32
N VAL A 154 -11.46 -4.37 8.29
CA VAL A 154 -11.83 -4.12 6.88
C VAL A 154 -12.52 -5.32 6.26
N LEU A 155 -12.06 -6.54 6.60
CA LEU A 155 -12.65 -7.79 6.11
C LEU A 155 -14.00 -8.14 6.76
N GLY A 156 -14.47 -7.34 7.74
CA GLY A 156 -15.75 -7.54 8.41
C GLY A 156 -15.76 -8.70 9.40
N ALA A 157 -14.61 -9.23 9.80
CA ALA A 157 -14.52 -10.22 10.86
C ALA A 157 -14.70 -9.54 12.23
N PRO A 158 -15.53 -10.07 13.15
CA PRO A 158 -15.68 -9.51 14.48
C PRO A 158 -14.33 -9.53 15.22
N GLU A 159 -14.02 -8.43 15.92
CA GLU A 159 -12.83 -8.36 16.77
C GLU A 159 -12.83 -9.49 17.79
N GLY A 160 -11.82 -10.37 17.73
CA GLY A 160 -11.67 -11.51 18.64
C GLY A 160 -11.93 -12.89 18.04
N GLU A 161 -12.49 -12.99 16.85
CA GLU A 161 -12.52 -14.26 16.14
C GLU A 161 -11.12 -14.52 15.56
N LYS A 162 -10.37 -15.44 16.19
CA LYS A 162 -9.14 -15.94 15.58
C LYS A 162 -9.50 -16.49 14.21
N LEU A 163 -9.07 -15.81 13.17
CA LEU A 163 -9.21 -16.28 11.79
C LEU A 163 -8.93 -17.78 11.80
N LYS A 164 -9.92 -18.59 11.37
CA LYS A 164 -9.71 -20.02 11.20
C LYS A 164 -8.46 -20.18 10.35
N PRO A 165 -7.49 -21.02 10.76
CA PRO A 165 -6.38 -21.33 9.88
C PRO A 165 -7.01 -21.80 8.57
N LEU A 166 -6.74 -21.09 7.48
CA LEU A 166 -7.17 -21.49 6.16
C LEU A 166 -6.62 -22.90 5.96
N SER A 167 -7.54 -23.88 5.85
CA SER A 167 -7.20 -25.22 5.41
C SER A 167 -6.64 -25.07 4.00
N GLY A 168 -5.33 -24.99 3.86
CA GLY A 168 -4.63 -24.66 2.62
C GLY A 168 -3.50 -23.64 2.78
N LEU A 169 -3.41 -22.95 3.95
CA LEU A 169 -2.37 -21.93 4.16
C LEU A 169 -0.95 -22.55 4.00
N GLU A 170 -0.78 -23.81 4.46
CA GLU A 170 0.48 -24.53 4.26
C GLU A 170 0.77 -24.83 2.77
N GLU A 171 -0.28 -25.12 1.99
CA GLU A 171 -0.14 -25.30 0.54
C GLU A 171 0.12 -23.97 -0.16
N THR A 172 -0.56 -22.90 0.21
CA THR A 172 -0.38 -21.57 -0.36
C THR A 172 0.99 -20.98 0.01
N MET A 173 1.44 -21.18 1.26
CA MET A 173 2.81 -20.81 1.67
C MET A 173 3.88 -21.68 0.98
N ARG A 174 3.59 -22.96 0.72
CA ARG A 174 4.46 -23.83 -0.09
C ARG A 174 4.49 -23.39 -1.55
N ALA A 175 3.35 -23.06 -2.14
CA ALA A 175 3.25 -22.53 -3.50
C ALA A 175 3.97 -21.18 -3.63
N GLY A 176 3.77 -20.24 -2.70
CA GLY A 176 4.49 -18.99 -2.64
C GLY A 176 6.00 -19.15 -2.47
N LYS A 177 6.44 -20.11 -1.64
CA LYS A 177 7.85 -20.46 -1.48
C LYS A 177 8.43 -21.17 -2.71
N ALA A 178 7.64 -21.97 -3.41
CA ALA A 178 8.02 -22.64 -4.67
C ALA A 178 8.14 -21.63 -5.82
N LEU A 179 7.23 -20.65 -5.92
CA LEU A 179 7.29 -19.55 -6.87
C LEU A 179 8.50 -18.63 -6.61
N LEU A 180 8.81 -18.31 -5.36
CA LEU A 180 10.02 -17.59 -4.95
C LEU A 180 11.30 -18.39 -5.31
N GLY A 181 11.27 -19.71 -5.17
CA GLY A 181 12.37 -20.60 -5.53
C GLY A 181 12.56 -20.72 -7.04
N ALA A 182 11.48 -20.74 -7.83
CA ALA A 182 11.52 -20.77 -9.28
C ALA A 182 12.04 -19.46 -9.89
N HIS A 183 11.60 -18.32 -9.38
CA HIS A 183 12.09 -17.00 -9.82
C HIS A 183 13.57 -16.78 -9.48
N ARG A 184 14.04 -17.30 -8.34
CA ARG A 184 15.46 -17.23 -7.98
C ARG A 184 16.35 -18.07 -8.91
N ARG A 185 15.85 -19.15 -9.48
CA ARG A 185 16.53 -19.96 -10.50
C ARG A 185 16.48 -19.32 -11.89
N ALA A 186 15.37 -18.67 -12.25
CA ALA A 186 15.25 -17.94 -13.52
C ALA A 186 16.13 -16.68 -13.56
N ALA A 187 16.26 -15.97 -12.43
CA ALA A 187 17.14 -14.80 -12.31
C ALA A 187 18.64 -15.15 -12.26
N ALA A 188 18.98 -16.41 -11.94
CA ALA A 188 20.36 -16.91 -11.98
C ALA A 188 20.81 -17.42 -13.37
N ALA A 189 19.89 -17.59 -14.32
CA ALA A 189 20.19 -17.87 -15.72
C ALA A 189 20.47 -16.54 -16.41
N ALA A 190 21.75 -16.20 -16.62
CA ALA A 190 22.14 -15.03 -17.37
C ALA A 190 21.47 -15.04 -18.76
N PRO A 191 20.91 -13.90 -19.21
CA PRO A 191 20.35 -13.83 -20.55
C PRO A 191 21.45 -14.12 -21.60
N PRO A 192 21.13 -14.78 -22.71
CA PRO A 192 22.08 -15.02 -23.76
C PRO A 192 22.60 -13.66 -24.26
N ARG A 193 23.92 -13.52 -24.34
CA ARG A 193 24.54 -12.34 -24.96
C ARG A 193 24.05 -12.27 -26.40
N LEU A 194 23.23 -11.30 -26.71
CA LEU A 194 22.95 -10.88 -28.07
C LEU A 194 24.22 -10.23 -28.62
N GLU A 195 24.97 -11.00 -29.42
CA GLU A 195 26.01 -10.44 -30.26
C GLU A 195 25.34 -9.63 -31.37
N ILE A 196 25.35 -8.32 -31.23
CA ILE A 196 24.92 -7.40 -32.29
C ILE A 196 26.07 -7.35 -33.29
N PRO A 197 25.93 -7.83 -34.54
CA PRO A 197 26.99 -7.69 -35.54
C PRO A 197 27.18 -6.22 -35.84
N LEU A 198 28.40 -5.71 -35.59
CA LEU A 198 28.81 -4.37 -35.97
C LEU A 198 28.81 -4.27 -37.50
N ARG A 199 27.84 -3.48 -38.03
CA ARG A 199 27.80 -3.11 -39.44
C ARG A 199 28.97 -2.16 -39.73
N PRO A 200 29.84 -2.42 -40.70
CA PRO A 200 30.92 -1.51 -41.04
C PRO A 200 30.37 -0.19 -41.58
N LEU A 201 30.95 0.91 -41.13
CA LEU A 201 30.65 2.26 -41.62
C LEU A 201 31.04 2.38 -43.10
N PRO A 202 30.25 3.08 -43.94
CA PRO A 202 30.62 3.34 -45.32
C PRO A 202 31.82 4.28 -45.35
N GLU A 203 32.82 3.89 -46.15
CA GLU A 203 34.01 4.71 -46.47
C GLU A 203 33.56 6.02 -47.11
N ARG A 204 34.06 7.14 -46.58
CA ARG A 204 33.96 8.44 -47.24
C ARG A 204 34.90 8.45 -48.45
N THR A 205 34.33 8.49 -49.63
CA THR A 205 35.04 8.88 -50.85
C THR A 205 35.15 10.39 -50.91
N GLU A 206 36.36 10.87 -51.11
CA GLU A 206 36.69 12.26 -51.47
C GLU A 206 36.06 12.69 -52.81
#